data_3c66b1ddd1b7eb34248ee622e0360cb5
#
_entry.id   3c66b1ddd1b7eb34248ee622e0360cb5
#
_cell.length_a   1.000
_cell.length_b   1.000
_cell.length_c   1.000
_cell.angle_alpha   90.00
_cell.angle_beta   90.00
_cell.angle_gamma   90.00
#
_symmetry.space_group_name_H-M   'P 1'
#
loop_
_entity.id
_entity.type
_entity.pdbx_description
1 polymer ?
#
loop_
_entity_poly.entity_id
_entity_poly.type
_entity_poly.pdbx_seq_one_letter_code
_entity_poly.pdbx_strand_id
1 'polypeptide(L)'
;MDLSFSCANCERVVCNTEHAIDGPDNCPTRLMTDVFERVKQEYLKPEVAEFARQASIQEFECYLQLPEGVTPRNPRVEEVVQFAKKMGYRRLGIAFCAGLRQESATLSEILVRRGFEVTSVCCKAGGVAKETIGIAPEQKIRGPDKWESMCNPIAQAMLLNESGVEFNVAVGLCVGHDSLF
;
A
#
# COMPACT_ATOMS: atom_id res chain seq x y z
N MET A 1 -1.00 30.12 8.11
CA MET A 1 0.09 29.43 8.85
C MET A 1 0.83 28.59 7.84
N ASP A 2 2.13 28.74 7.75
CA ASP A 2 2.95 27.80 6.97
C ASP A 2 3.06 26.49 7.77
N LEU A 3 2.35 25.45 7.31
CA LEU A 3 2.32 24.12 7.93
C LEU A 3 3.45 23.24 7.37
N SER A 4 4.68 23.70 7.52
CA SER A 4 5.86 22.92 7.11
C SER A 4 6.31 21.98 8.25
N PHE A 5 5.81 20.73 8.22
CA PHE A 5 6.26 19.69 9.15
C PHE A 5 7.56 19.04 8.65
N SER A 6 8.48 18.74 9.55
CA SER A 6 9.78 18.11 9.25
C SER A 6 10.05 16.90 10.14
N CYS A 7 9.11 15.94 10.18
CA CYS A 7 9.24 14.75 11.03
C CYS A 7 10.45 13.89 10.66
N ALA A 8 10.83 13.83 9.37
CA ALA A 8 12.01 13.07 8.94
C ALA A 8 13.33 13.59 9.53
N ASN A 9 13.40 14.86 9.91
CA ASN A 9 14.56 15.50 10.52
C ASN A 9 14.36 15.78 12.02
N CYS A 10 13.38 15.13 12.67
CA CYS A 10 13.08 15.35 14.07
C CYS A 10 14.05 14.56 14.96
N GLU A 11 14.88 15.25 15.70
CA GLU A 11 15.84 14.63 16.64
C GLU A 11 15.19 14.14 17.95
N ARG A 12 14.04 14.70 18.33
CA ARG A 12 13.40 14.38 19.61
C ARG A 12 12.53 13.12 19.59
N VAL A 13 11.89 12.82 18.46
CA VAL A 13 11.03 11.63 18.18
C VAL A 13 10.13 11.21 19.37
N VAL A 14 9.61 12.20 20.11
CA VAL A 14 8.76 11.95 21.30
C VAL A 14 7.38 11.37 20.95
N CYS A 15 6.99 11.38 19.68
CA CYS A 15 5.69 10.89 19.22
C CYS A 15 5.49 9.37 19.39
N ASN A 16 6.54 8.59 19.69
CA ASN A 16 6.44 7.18 20.04
C ASN A 16 6.53 6.93 21.57
N THR A 17 6.31 7.96 22.37
CA THR A 17 6.31 7.89 23.84
C THR A 17 5.02 8.46 24.39
N GLU A 18 4.77 8.30 25.68
CA GLU A 18 3.64 8.92 26.38
C GLU A 18 3.75 10.46 26.43
N HIS A 19 4.91 11.02 26.09
CA HIS A 19 5.18 12.46 26.07
C HIS A 19 5.08 13.07 24.66
N ALA A 20 4.27 12.50 23.78
CA ALA A 20 4.16 12.93 22.37
C ALA A 20 3.84 14.43 22.20
N ILE A 21 3.15 15.04 23.16
CA ILE A 21 2.80 16.48 23.15
C ILE A 21 4.03 17.37 23.37
N ASP A 22 5.13 16.86 23.90
CA ASP A 22 6.37 17.61 24.20
C ASP A 22 7.31 17.73 22.99
N GLY A 23 6.80 17.44 21.78
CA GLY A 23 7.52 17.60 20.53
C GLY A 23 8.00 19.03 20.27
N PRO A 24 8.88 19.24 19.27
CA PRO A 24 9.35 20.58 18.90
C PRO A 24 8.21 21.48 18.42
N ASP A 25 8.47 22.80 18.31
CA ASP A 25 7.44 23.79 18.01
C ASP A 25 6.71 23.56 16.67
N ASN A 26 7.38 22.96 15.70
CA ASN A 26 6.79 22.59 14.39
C ASN A 26 6.24 21.15 14.37
N CYS A 27 6.06 20.50 15.52
CA CYS A 27 5.54 19.15 15.60
C CYS A 27 4.05 19.10 15.23
N PRO A 28 3.63 18.26 14.27
CA PRO A 28 2.21 18.11 13.94
C PRO A 28 1.37 17.64 15.12
N THR A 29 1.90 16.80 16.00
CA THR A 29 1.19 16.33 17.19
C THR A 29 0.77 17.47 18.10
N ARG A 30 1.57 18.53 18.18
CA ARG A 30 1.24 19.76 18.96
C ARG A 30 0.33 20.72 18.21
N LEU A 31 0.57 20.88 16.90
CA LEU A 31 -0.06 21.93 16.11
C LEU A 31 -1.43 21.53 15.53
N MET A 32 -1.65 20.22 15.33
CA MET A 32 -2.80 19.70 14.59
C MET A 32 -3.72 18.83 15.46
N THR A 33 -3.97 19.27 16.69
CA THR A 33 -4.79 18.51 17.66
C THR A 33 -6.19 18.20 17.14
N ASP A 34 -6.81 19.13 16.39
CA ASP A 34 -8.10 18.94 15.73
C ASP A 34 -8.08 17.83 14.67
N VAL A 35 -6.98 17.68 13.96
CA VAL A 35 -6.79 16.58 12.99
C VAL A 35 -6.73 15.25 13.74
N PHE A 36 -5.96 15.18 14.84
CA PHE A 36 -5.83 13.96 15.62
C PHE A 36 -7.14 13.55 16.31
N GLU A 37 -7.97 14.51 16.72
CA GLU A 37 -9.31 14.18 17.22
C GLU A 37 -10.20 13.57 16.12
N ARG A 38 -10.16 14.09 14.89
CA ARG A 38 -10.86 13.47 13.75
C ARG A 38 -10.32 12.08 13.42
N VAL A 39 -8.99 11.90 13.44
CA VAL A 39 -8.35 10.59 13.24
C VAL A 39 -8.82 9.57 14.25
N LYS A 40 -8.95 9.95 15.55
CA LYS A 40 -9.51 9.05 16.57
C LYS A 40 -10.92 8.59 16.23
N GLN A 41 -11.77 9.47 15.69
CA GLN A 41 -13.12 9.09 15.27
C GLN A 41 -13.12 8.09 14.11
N GLU A 42 -12.16 8.22 13.15
CA GLU A 42 -12.00 7.23 12.09
C GLU A 42 -11.62 5.85 12.63
N TYR A 43 -10.69 5.79 13.60
CA TYR A 43 -10.29 4.53 14.23
C TYR A 43 -11.37 3.91 15.14
N LEU A 44 -12.43 4.65 15.49
CA LEU A 44 -13.59 4.11 16.24
C LEU A 44 -14.60 3.40 15.32
N LYS A 45 -14.52 3.54 14.02
CA LYS A 45 -15.35 2.79 13.08
C LYS A 45 -14.99 1.30 13.17
N PRO A 46 -15.97 0.39 13.36
CA PRO A 46 -15.69 -1.02 13.66
C PRO A 46 -14.77 -1.70 12.63
N GLU A 47 -14.99 -1.45 11.34
CA GLU A 47 -14.19 -2.00 10.26
C GLU A 47 -12.75 -1.48 10.24
N VAL A 48 -12.55 -0.19 10.55
CA VAL A 48 -11.22 0.42 10.65
C VAL A 48 -10.50 -0.06 11.89
N ALA A 49 -11.20 -0.11 13.03
CA ALA A 49 -10.66 -0.58 14.30
C ALA A 49 -10.16 -2.03 14.20
N GLU A 50 -10.98 -2.91 13.61
CA GLU A 50 -10.61 -4.32 13.45
C GLU A 50 -9.41 -4.48 12.49
N PHE A 51 -9.43 -3.78 11.34
CA PHE A 51 -8.32 -3.81 10.40
C PHE A 51 -7.00 -3.34 11.06
N ALA A 52 -7.03 -2.18 11.72
CA ALA A 52 -5.87 -1.61 12.39
C ALA A 52 -5.35 -2.51 13.53
N ARG A 53 -6.26 -3.10 14.29
CA ARG A 53 -5.93 -4.05 15.36
C ARG A 53 -5.22 -5.29 14.81
N GLN A 54 -5.76 -5.90 13.76
CA GLN A 54 -5.16 -7.09 13.16
C GLN A 54 -3.82 -6.78 12.45
N ALA A 55 -3.69 -5.59 11.84
CA ALA A 55 -2.44 -5.13 11.26
C ALA A 55 -1.34 -5.01 12.34
N SER A 56 -1.65 -4.41 13.49
CA SER A 56 -0.70 -4.26 14.60
C SER A 56 -0.34 -5.61 15.25
N ILE A 57 -1.30 -6.54 15.35
CA ILE A 57 -1.03 -7.91 15.83
C ILE A 57 -0.11 -8.61 14.82
N GLN A 58 -0.38 -8.47 13.51
CA GLN A 58 0.46 -9.06 12.48
C GLN A 58 1.89 -8.50 12.51
N GLU A 59 2.05 -7.20 12.70
CA GLU A 59 3.35 -6.57 12.91
C GLU A 59 4.10 -7.23 14.07
N PHE A 60 3.48 -7.32 15.25
CA PHE A 60 4.10 -7.95 16.42
C PHE A 60 4.56 -9.39 16.15
N GLU A 61 3.72 -10.20 15.52
CA GLU A 61 3.98 -11.63 15.24
C GLU A 61 5.05 -11.86 14.17
N CYS A 62 5.35 -10.83 13.36
CA CYS A 62 6.38 -10.89 12.32
C CYS A 62 7.78 -10.59 12.83
N TYR A 63 7.93 -10.26 14.11
CA TYR A 63 9.21 -9.95 14.71
C TYR A 63 9.56 -10.90 15.85
N LEU A 64 10.85 -11.20 15.97
CA LEU A 64 11.44 -11.90 17.10
C LEU A 64 12.00 -10.88 18.07
N GLN A 65 11.62 -11.02 19.33
CA GLN A 65 12.21 -10.26 20.44
C GLN A 65 13.48 -11.00 20.90
N LEU A 66 14.66 -10.47 20.60
CA LEU A 66 15.95 -11.02 21.00
C LEU A 66 16.60 -10.10 22.04
N PRO A 67 17.52 -10.59 22.88
CA PRO A 67 18.23 -9.73 23.86
C PRO A 67 18.95 -8.55 23.20
N GLU A 68 19.45 -8.73 21.99
CA GLU A 68 20.15 -7.72 21.20
C GLU A 68 19.22 -6.78 20.42
N GLY A 69 17.91 -7.04 20.42
CA GLY A 69 16.91 -6.20 19.73
C GLY A 69 15.85 -7.01 18.97
N VAL A 70 15.15 -6.32 18.08
CA VAL A 70 14.04 -6.88 17.31
C VAL A 70 14.50 -7.21 15.90
N THR A 71 14.21 -8.43 15.42
CA THR A 71 14.55 -8.87 14.06
C THR A 71 13.33 -9.41 13.31
N PRO A 72 13.21 -9.17 11.98
CA PRO A 72 12.12 -9.75 11.19
C PRO A 72 12.17 -11.29 11.19
N ARG A 73 11.02 -11.91 11.39
CA ARG A 73 10.83 -13.37 11.36
C ARG A 73 10.34 -13.85 10.00
N ASN A 74 9.43 -13.10 9.39
CA ASN A 74 8.71 -13.49 8.20
C ASN A 74 9.05 -12.57 7.01
N PRO A 75 9.11 -13.11 5.77
CA PRO A 75 9.12 -12.28 4.58
C PRO A 75 7.74 -11.65 4.35
N ARG A 76 7.69 -10.49 3.67
CA ARG A 76 6.46 -9.74 3.41
C ARG A 76 5.32 -10.58 2.80
N VAL A 77 5.62 -11.54 1.95
CA VAL A 77 4.60 -12.44 1.36
C VAL A 77 3.91 -13.28 2.43
N GLU A 78 4.67 -13.79 3.42
CA GLU A 78 4.10 -14.54 4.53
C GLU A 78 3.26 -13.64 5.44
N GLU A 79 3.68 -12.40 5.68
CA GLU A 79 2.90 -11.42 6.44
C GLU A 79 1.54 -11.14 5.78
N VAL A 80 1.53 -10.96 4.44
CA VAL A 80 0.28 -10.80 3.67
C VAL A 80 -0.65 -11.99 3.85
N VAL A 81 -0.12 -13.22 3.75
CA VAL A 81 -0.88 -14.46 3.92
C VAL A 81 -1.48 -14.55 5.33
N GLN A 82 -0.69 -14.28 6.35
CA GLN A 82 -1.12 -14.37 7.75
C GLN A 82 -2.16 -13.29 8.08
N PHE A 83 -1.93 -12.07 7.64
CA PHE A 83 -2.88 -10.97 7.80
C PHE A 83 -4.22 -11.26 7.12
N ALA A 84 -4.19 -11.67 5.85
CA ALA A 84 -5.42 -12.00 5.11
C ALA A 84 -6.22 -13.12 5.80
N LYS A 85 -5.54 -14.13 6.36
CA LYS A 85 -6.19 -15.20 7.15
C LYS A 85 -6.81 -14.68 8.44
N LYS A 86 -6.13 -13.78 9.18
CA LYS A 86 -6.66 -13.15 10.39
C LYS A 86 -7.94 -12.34 10.12
N MET A 87 -7.95 -11.63 8.98
CA MET A 87 -9.12 -10.89 8.52
C MET A 87 -10.24 -11.76 7.95
N GLY A 88 -10.00 -13.06 7.77
CA GLY A 88 -10.97 -13.98 7.16
C GLY A 88 -11.14 -13.80 5.66
N TYR A 89 -10.24 -13.08 5.00
CA TYR A 89 -10.29 -12.86 3.56
C TYR A 89 -10.07 -14.15 2.78
N ARG A 90 -10.78 -14.30 1.69
CA ARG A 90 -10.68 -15.45 0.77
C ARG A 90 -10.24 -15.05 -0.63
N ARG A 91 -10.62 -13.85 -1.07
CA ARG A 91 -10.39 -13.33 -2.43
C ARG A 91 -9.40 -12.18 -2.37
N LEU A 92 -8.23 -12.39 -2.97
CA LEU A 92 -7.15 -11.41 -3.00
C LEU A 92 -6.95 -10.86 -4.40
N GLY A 93 -6.68 -9.54 -4.47
CA GLY A 93 -6.34 -8.86 -5.71
C GLY A 93 -4.84 -8.62 -5.83
N ILE A 94 -4.30 -8.70 -7.04
CA ILE A 94 -2.93 -8.28 -7.36
C ILE A 94 -2.99 -7.22 -8.45
N ALA A 95 -2.61 -5.98 -8.11
CA ALA A 95 -2.36 -4.92 -9.08
C ALA A 95 -0.87 -4.85 -9.36
N PHE A 96 -0.43 -5.09 -10.61
CA PHE A 96 0.99 -5.21 -10.88
C PHE A 96 1.46 -4.41 -12.10
N CYS A 97 2.73 -3.98 -12.06
CA CYS A 97 3.41 -3.43 -13.21
C CYS A 97 3.70 -4.52 -14.25
N ALA A 98 3.48 -4.23 -15.53
CA ALA A 98 3.74 -5.17 -16.63
C ALA A 98 5.19 -5.72 -16.63
N GLY A 99 6.15 -4.93 -16.15
CA GLY A 99 7.54 -5.35 -16.00
C GLY A 99 7.78 -6.41 -14.92
N LEU A 100 6.83 -6.57 -13.97
CA LEU A 100 6.90 -7.54 -12.88
C LEU A 100 5.90 -8.70 -13.05
N ARG A 101 5.59 -9.04 -14.30
CA ARG A 101 4.62 -10.10 -14.59
C ARG A 101 5.02 -11.46 -14.02
N GLN A 102 6.30 -11.80 -14.08
CA GLN A 102 6.79 -13.10 -13.59
C GLN A 102 6.74 -13.18 -12.07
N GLU A 103 7.18 -12.13 -11.38
CA GLU A 103 7.11 -12.01 -9.93
C GLU A 103 5.67 -12.05 -9.44
N SER A 104 4.77 -11.37 -10.16
CA SER A 104 3.34 -11.36 -9.84
C SER A 104 2.69 -12.72 -10.09
N ALA A 105 3.11 -13.47 -11.10
CA ALA A 105 2.66 -14.85 -11.33
C ALA A 105 3.12 -15.75 -10.18
N THR A 106 4.37 -15.65 -9.76
CA THR A 106 4.90 -16.40 -8.60
C THR A 106 4.14 -16.06 -7.31
N LEU A 107 3.88 -14.76 -7.06
CA LEU A 107 3.06 -14.34 -5.93
C LEU A 107 1.66 -14.94 -5.98
N SER A 108 1.01 -14.90 -7.15
CA SER A 108 -0.31 -15.49 -7.36
C SER A 108 -0.31 -16.98 -7.04
N GLU A 109 0.68 -17.74 -7.52
CA GLU A 109 0.80 -19.18 -7.21
C GLU A 109 0.98 -19.45 -5.71
N ILE A 110 1.80 -18.64 -5.03
CA ILE A 110 1.98 -18.76 -3.57
C ILE A 110 0.64 -18.56 -2.86
N LEU A 111 -0.09 -17.49 -3.19
CA LEU A 111 -1.37 -17.18 -2.57
C LEU A 111 -2.43 -18.28 -2.83
N VAL A 112 -2.50 -18.78 -4.06
CA VAL A 112 -3.40 -19.90 -4.41
C VAL A 112 -3.06 -21.16 -3.61
N ARG A 113 -1.77 -21.53 -3.51
CA ARG A 113 -1.31 -22.67 -2.70
C ARG A 113 -1.60 -22.48 -1.20
N ARG A 114 -1.75 -21.24 -0.74
CA ARG A 114 -2.13 -20.90 0.64
C ARG A 114 -3.64 -20.87 0.87
N GLY A 115 -4.44 -21.18 -0.17
CA GLY A 115 -5.89 -21.36 -0.11
C GLY A 115 -6.71 -20.12 -0.45
N PHE A 116 -6.12 -19.13 -1.10
CA PHE A 116 -6.83 -17.94 -1.58
C PHE A 116 -7.30 -18.08 -3.03
N GLU A 117 -8.41 -17.44 -3.35
CA GLU A 117 -8.81 -17.12 -4.72
C GLU A 117 -8.10 -15.82 -5.12
N VAL A 118 -7.43 -15.80 -6.28
CA VAL A 118 -6.61 -14.66 -6.69
C VAL A 118 -7.07 -14.10 -8.02
N THR A 119 -7.36 -12.81 -8.04
CA THR A 119 -7.57 -12.03 -9.25
C THR A 119 -6.39 -11.10 -9.46
N SER A 120 -5.84 -11.03 -10.67
CA SER A 120 -4.70 -10.17 -10.96
C SER A 120 -4.95 -9.28 -12.16
N VAL A 121 -4.56 -8.01 -12.08
CA VAL A 121 -4.74 -7.00 -13.13
C VAL A 121 -3.44 -6.29 -13.43
N CYS A 122 -3.02 -6.37 -14.69
CA CYS A 122 -1.83 -5.68 -15.19
C CYS A 122 -2.09 -4.17 -15.35
N CYS A 123 -1.07 -3.34 -15.11
CA CYS A 123 -1.16 -1.90 -15.31
C CYS A 123 -1.45 -1.46 -16.76
N LYS A 124 -1.39 -2.37 -17.73
CA LYS A 124 -1.71 -2.11 -19.14
C LYS A 124 -3.14 -2.52 -19.52
N ALA A 125 -3.98 -2.89 -18.54
CA ALA A 125 -5.36 -3.26 -18.79
C ALA A 125 -6.12 -2.14 -19.52
N GLY A 126 -6.92 -2.56 -20.51
CA GLY A 126 -7.66 -1.66 -21.41
C GLY A 126 -6.89 -1.27 -22.67
N GLY A 127 -5.57 -1.44 -22.74
CA GLY A 127 -4.77 -1.13 -23.94
C GLY A 127 -4.94 0.31 -24.44
N VAL A 128 -5.00 1.30 -23.53
CA VAL A 128 -5.25 2.70 -23.89
C VAL A 128 -3.94 3.37 -24.32
N ALA A 129 -3.95 4.05 -25.46
CA ALA A 129 -2.79 4.74 -25.96
C ALA A 129 -2.34 5.87 -25.03
N LYS A 130 -1.02 6.07 -24.88
CA LYS A 130 -0.46 7.16 -24.04
C LYS A 130 -0.88 8.55 -24.50
N GLU A 131 -1.12 8.73 -25.78
CA GLU A 131 -1.59 9.98 -26.36
C GLU A 131 -2.96 10.41 -25.81
N THR A 132 -3.77 9.47 -25.32
CA THR A 132 -5.07 9.75 -24.70
C THR A 132 -4.96 10.66 -23.47
N ILE A 133 -3.83 10.60 -22.76
CA ILE A 133 -3.53 11.46 -21.60
C ILE A 133 -2.54 12.57 -21.95
N GLY A 134 -2.39 12.91 -23.24
CA GLY A 134 -1.57 14.03 -23.71
C GLY A 134 -0.07 13.77 -23.74
N ILE A 135 0.38 12.51 -23.69
CA ILE A 135 1.82 12.18 -23.84
C ILE A 135 2.22 12.35 -25.30
N ALA A 136 3.21 13.22 -25.55
CA ALA A 136 3.75 13.43 -26.87
C ALA A 136 4.57 12.21 -27.35
N PRO A 137 4.67 12.00 -28.68
CA PRO A 137 5.41 10.87 -29.24
C PRO A 137 6.84 10.73 -28.69
N GLU A 138 7.54 11.84 -28.51
CA GLU A 138 8.94 11.91 -28.03
C GLU A 138 9.07 11.51 -26.54
N GLN A 139 7.98 11.49 -25.80
CA GLN A 139 7.91 11.13 -24.39
C GLN A 139 7.60 9.65 -24.16
N LYS A 140 7.44 8.88 -25.23
CA LYS A 140 7.20 7.43 -25.16
C LYS A 140 8.49 6.66 -24.93
N ILE A 141 8.47 5.68 -24.02
CA ILE A 141 9.62 4.85 -23.66
C ILE A 141 10.08 4.00 -24.87
N ARG A 142 9.13 3.54 -25.70
CA ARG A 142 9.41 2.70 -26.85
C ARG A 142 9.84 3.48 -28.10
N GLY A 143 9.83 4.80 -28.03
CA GLY A 143 10.15 5.70 -29.15
C GLY A 143 8.90 6.29 -29.83
N PRO A 144 9.09 7.40 -30.57
CA PRO A 144 7.97 8.20 -31.10
C PRO A 144 7.07 7.44 -32.07
N ASP A 145 7.65 6.57 -32.89
CA ASP A 145 6.93 5.86 -33.96
C ASP A 145 6.23 4.57 -33.50
N LYS A 146 6.38 4.21 -32.21
CA LYS A 146 5.80 2.98 -31.68
C LYS A 146 4.54 3.27 -30.88
N TRP A 147 3.53 2.44 -31.11
CA TRP A 147 2.37 2.45 -30.22
C TRP A 147 2.76 2.00 -28.81
N GLU A 148 2.28 2.73 -27.79
CA GLU A 148 2.54 2.40 -26.39
C GLU A 148 1.30 2.63 -25.53
N SER A 149 0.91 1.57 -24.81
CA SER A 149 -0.18 1.67 -23.83
C SER A 149 0.27 2.46 -22.61
N MET A 150 -0.58 3.36 -22.14
CA MET A 150 -0.40 4.00 -20.84
C MET A 150 -0.50 2.98 -19.68
N CYS A 151 0.01 3.33 -18.51
CA CYS A 151 -0.37 2.64 -17.28
C CYS A 151 -1.75 3.13 -16.84
N ASN A 152 -2.59 2.23 -16.40
CA ASN A 152 -3.99 2.49 -16.06
C ASN A 152 -4.33 1.95 -14.65
N PRO A 153 -3.75 2.53 -13.59
CA PRO A 153 -3.97 2.07 -12.22
C PRO A 153 -5.43 2.25 -11.77
N ILE A 154 -6.11 3.28 -12.25
CA ILE A 154 -7.54 3.46 -11.98
C ILE A 154 -8.35 2.27 -12.50
N ALA A 155 -8.04 1.79 -13.72
CA ALA A 155 -8.70 0.58 -14.23
C ALA A 155 -8.32 -0.66 -13.42
N GLN A 156 -7.08 -0.77 -12.93
CA GLN A 156 -6.70 -1.86 -12.03
C GLN A 156 -7.56 -1.86 -10.77
N ALA A 157 -7.71 -0.71 -10.11
CA ALA A 157 -8.53 -0.57 -8.91
C ALA A 157 -10.01 -0.90 -9.18
N MET A 158 -10.59 -0.33 -10.23
CA MET A 158 -11.99 -0.56 -10.57
C MET A 158 -12.26 -2.03 -10.91
N LEU A 159 -11.40 -2.67 -11.73
CA LEU A 159 -11.57 -4.08 -12.11
C LEU A 159 -11.44 -5.01 -10.91
N LEU A 160 -10.53 -4.74 -9.99
CA LEU A 160 -10.38 -5.51 -8.77
C LEU A 160 -11.60 -5.32 -7.84
N ASN A 161 -12.11 -4.11 -7.70
CA ASN A 161 -13.33 -3.85 -6.93
C ASN A 161 -14.54 -4.57 -7.52
N GLU A 162 -14.73 -4.51 -8.84
CA GLU A 162 -15.82 -5.21 -9.54
C GLU A 162 -15.70 -6.74 -9.43
N SER A 163 -14.50 -7.29 -9.34
CA SER A 163 -14.28 -8.71 -9.12
C SER A 163 -14.56 -9.16 -7.69
N GLY A 164 -14.87 -8.24 -6.80
CA GLY A 164 -15.24 -8.49 -5.41
C GLY A 164 -14.11 -9.03 -4.56
N VAL A 165 -12.86 -8.68 -4.86
CA VAL A 165 -11.73 -9.00 -3.98
C VAL A 165 -11.83 -8.21 -2.66
N GLU A 166 -11.31 -8.80 -1.59
CA GLU A 166 -11.46 -8.28 -0.23
C GLU A 166 -10.21 -7.53 0.24
N PHE A 167 -9.06 -7.83 -0.38
CA PHE A 167 -7.79 -7.19 -0.07
C PHE A 167 -6.89 -7.17 -1.29
N ASN A 168 -6.26 -6.04 -1.57
CA ASN A 168 -5.40 -5.83 -2.73
C ASN A 168 -3.92 -5.74 -2.33
N VAL A 169 -3.06 -6.33 -3.17
CA VAL A 169 -1.61 -6.22 -3.08
C VAL A 169 -1.09 -5.50 -4.32
N ALA A 170 -0.47 -4.34 -4.13
CA ALA A 170 0.20 -3.62 -5.20
C ALA A 170 1.63 -4.13 -5.39
N VAL A 171 2.00 -4.48 -6.64
CA VAL A 171 3.32 -5.02 -6.97
C VAL A 171 4.03 -4.10 -7.97
N GLY A 172 4.93 -3.28 -7.44
CA GLY A 172 5.84 -2.43 -8.19
C GLY A 172 5.18 -1.45 -9.15
N LEU A 173 4.05 -0.87 -8.78
CA LEU A 173 3.47 0.23 -9.54
C LEU A 173 4.45 1.40 -9.58
N CYS A 174 4.55 2.05 -10.74
CA CYS A 174 5.49 3.15 -10.95
C CYS A 174 5.09 4.39 -10.15
N VAL A 175 6.08 5.28 -9.90
CA VAL A 175 5.90 6.54 -9.18
C VAL A 175 4.68 7.34 -9.71
N GLY A 176 3.80 7.74 -8.80
CA GLY A 176 2.55 8.43 -9.10
C GLY A 176 1.41 7.51 -9.56
N HIS A 177 1.69 6.37 -10.19
CA HIS A 177 0.66 5.39 -10.57
C HIS A 177 0.15 4.60 -9.36
N ASP A 178 0.98 4.37 -8.37
CA ASP A 178 0.62 3.82 -7.05
C ASP A 178 -0.36 4.73 -6.29
N SER A 179 -0.23 6.04 -6.44
CA SER A 179 -1.14 7.04 -5.82
C SER A 179 -2.49 7.15 -6.53
N LEU A 180 -2.59 6.67 -7.78
CA LEU A 180 -3.83 6.65 -8.56
C LEU A 180 -4.60 5.33 -8.38
N PHE A 181 -3.96 4.30 -7.85
CA PHE A 181 -4.58 3.02 -7.51
C PHE A 181 -5.33 3.12 -6.17
#